data_acdf8059b57787a5777397bcba832f30
#
_entry.id   acdf8059b57787a5777397bcba832f30
#
_cell.length_a   1.000
_cell.length_b   1.000
_cell.length_c   1.000
_cell.angle_alpha   90.00
_cell.angle_beta   90.00
_cell.angle_gamma   90.00
#
_symmetry.space_group_name_H-M   'P 1'
#
loop_
_entity.id
_entity.type
_entity.pdbx_description
1 polymer ?
#
loop_
_entity_poly.entity_id
_entity_poly.type
_entity_poly.pdbx_seq_one_letter_code
_entity_poly.pdbx_strand_id
1 'polypeptide(L)'
;CTKIYKYSKDDLNLLESDVPETTRVLVDTYTDSDLPSEGHVILTYDIECEMESGLPDPEEATNELTSIALHDSATKQAWVLVMDKAGEMLEKTTDKAIVLPFRTEEDMLMKYLELYEMINPTIVTGWNIDYFDTPMLYNRIKRLLGKQHANRLSPIGECFWSPYRKRFFMAGVSYLDYMALYKNFTYSELDSYRLDSIAQKELGRGKIEYEGNLDLLFKDDIEKFIEYNLVDVELVVDFEAKLQFIDTARGICHAGHVPYEDFVYSSKYLEGALLCYLKRKSIVAPNKPADRRERMEALKENKQEKFIGAYVKAPIVGKYDWIYDLDLTSLYPSIIMTINISPET
;
A
#
# COMPACT_ATOMS: atom_id res chain seq x y z
N CYS A 1 -1.38 18.35 -19.95
CA CYS A 1 -2.56 17.55 -20.36
C CYS A 1 -3.83 17.82 -19.54
N THR A 2 -3.86 18.80 -18.67
CA THR A 2 -4.91 18.99 -17.66
C THR A 2 -6.11 19.85 -18.10
N LYS A 3 -6.31 20.12 -19.35
CA LYS A 3 -7.40 21.03 -19.79
C LYS A 3 -8.38 20.49 -20.84
N ILE A 4 -8.36 19.21 -21.14
CA ILE A 4 -9.20 18.69 -22.25
C ILE A 4 -10.57 18.16 -21.79
N TYR A 5 -10.84 17.96 -20.51
CA TYR A 5 -12.04 17.25 -20.08
C TYR A 5 -12.99 18.09 -19.22
N LYS A 6 -13.63 19.08 -19.82
CA LYS A 6 -14.95 19.56 -19.41
C LYS A 6 -16.00 19.08 -20.40
N TYR A 7 -16.08 17.78 -20.61
CA TYR A 7 -17.29 17.21 -21.18
C TYR A 7 -18.22 16.84 -20.02
N SER A 8 -19.51 17.17 -20.18
CA SER A 8 -20.54 16.71 -19.28
C SER A 8 -20.53 15.17 -19.26
N LYS A 9 -20.70 14.56 -18.09
CA LYS A 9 -20.88 13.10 -17.98
C LYS A 9 -22.12 12.60 -18.74
N ASP A 10 -22.96 13.52 -19.17
CA ASP A 10 -24.21 13.27 -19.89
C ASP A 10 -24.04 13.32 -21.39
N ASP A 11 -22.80 13.47 -21.93
CA ASP A 11 -22.54 13.43 -23.32
C ASP A 11 -22.65 11.99 -23.83
N LEU A 12 -23.79 11.66 -24.44
CA LEU A 12 -24.20 10.31 -24.87
C LEU A 12 -23.23 9.64 -25.87
N ASN A 13 -22.21 10.37 -26.35
CA ASN A 13 -21.23 9.89 -27.32
C ASN A 13 -19.87 9.54 -26.72
N LEU A 14 -19.69 9.70 -25.40
CA LEU A 14 -18.43 9.35 -24.74
C LEU A 14 -18.46 7.88 -24.30
N LEU A 15 -17.48 7.11 -24.77
CA LEU A 15 -17.22 5.73 -24.37
C LEU A 15 -15.92 5.68 -23.56
N GLU A 16 -15.83 4.73 -22.60
CA GLU A 16 -14.65 4.56 -21.72
C GLU A 16 -14.21 5.84 -20.98
N SER A 17 -15.13 6.81 -20.81
CA SER A 17 -14.84 8.10 -20.17
C SER A 17 -14.72 8.00 -18.64
N ASP A 18 -15.08 6.88 -18.08
CA ASP A 18 -15.01 6.53 -16.67
C ASP A 18 -13.75 5.72 -16.29
N VAL A 19 -12.93 5.37 -17.27
CA VAL A 19 -11.64 4.72 -17.05
C VAL A 19 -10.67 5.71 -16.38
N PRO A 20 -10.00 5.36 -15.27
CA PRO A 20 -9.01 6.21 -14.63
C PRO A 20 -7.90 6.62 -15.62
N GLU A 21 -7.47 7.88 -15.57
CA GLU A 21 -6.48 8.44 -16.51
C GLU A 21 -5.18 7.62 -16.52
N THR A 22 -4.69 7.19 -15.35
CA THR A 22 -3.49 6.36 -15.24
C THR A 22 -3.64 5.02 -15.93
N THR A 23 -4.77 4.32 -15.71
CA THR A 23 -5.09 3.06 -16.39
C THR A 23 -5.19 3.28 -17.90
N ARG A 24 -5.84 4.36 -18.34
CA ARG A 24 -5.95 4.71 -19.76
C ARG A 24 -4.57 4.89 -20.40
N VAL A 25 -3.68 5.66 -19.75
CA VAL A 25 -2.31 5.87 -20.27
C VAL A 25 -1.55 4.55 -20.35
N LEU A 26 -1.65 3.70 -19.30
CA LEU A 26 -0.98 2.39 -19.29
C LEU A 26 -1.49 1.47 -20.40
N VAL A 27 -2.82 1.37 -20.56
CA VAL A 27 -3.44 0.58 -21.63
C VAL A 27 -3.09 1.13 -23.01
N ASP A 28 -3.12 2.45 -23.19
CA ASP A 28 -2.86 3.06 -24.51
C ASP A 28 -1.39 2.95 -24.92
N THR A 29 -0.48 2.99 -23.96
CA THR A 29 0.97 3.00 -24.24
C THR A 29 1.55 1.59 -24.31
N TYR A 30 1.09 0.66 -23.45
CA TYR A 30 1.77 -0.60 -23.22
C TYR A 30 0.97 -1.86 -23.59
N THR A 31 -0.22 -1.73 -24.22
CA THR A 31 -1.05 -2.89 -24.60
C THR A 31 -0.29 -3.97 -25.40
N ASP A 32 0.66 -3.55 -26.23
CA ASP A 32 1.42 -4.44 -27.10
C ASP A 32 2.86 -4.71 -26.58
N SER A 33 3.16 -4.28 -25.35
CA SER A 33 4.47 -4.47 -24.73
C SER A 33 4.41 -5.58 -23.70
N ASP A 34 5.25 -6.61 -23.90
CA ASP A 34 5.51 -7.67 -22.91
C ASP A 34 6.85 -7.43 -22.17
N LEU A 35 7.44 -6.24 -22.31
CA LEU A 35 8.70 -5.92 -21.66
C LEU A 35 8.50 -5.82 -20.13
N PRO A 36 9.35 -6.46 -19.32
CA PRO A 36 9.27 -6.35 -17.87
C PRO A 36 9.55 -4.91 -17.42
N SER A 37 8.93 -4.52 -16.33
CA SER A 37 9.26 -3.26 -15.66
C SER A 37 10.52 -3.47 -14.82
N GLU A 38 11.60 -2.79 -15.16
CA GLU A 38 12.91 -2.92 -14.52
C GLU A 38 13.37 -1.60 -13.89
N GLY A 39 14.47 -1.66 -13.13
CA GLY A 39 15.11 -0.48 -12.55
C GLY A 39 14.37 0.15 -11.37
N HIS A 40 13.54 -0.62 -10.66
CA HIS A 40 12.88 -0.13 -9.47
C HIS A 40 13.85 -0.01 -8.30
N VAL A 41 13.76 1.15 -7.62
CA VAL A 41 14.44 1.40 -6.35
C VAL A 41 13.39 1.35 -5.25
N ILE A 42 13.55 0.44 -4.30
CA ILE A 42 12.65 0.25 -3.17
C ILE A 42 13.28 0.91 -1.95
N LEU A 43 12.57 1.87 -1.38
CA LEU A 43 12.88 2.44 -0.07
C LEU A 43 12.00 1.77 0.98
N THR A 44 12.64 1.05 1.91
CA THR A 44 11.97 0.53 3.10
C THR A 44 12.23 1.47 4.26
N TYR A 45 11.20 1.85 5.01
CA TYR A 45 11.36 2.75 6.15
C TYR A 45 10.42 2.42 7.31
N ASP A 46 10.79 2.91 8.48
CA ASP A 46 10.04 2.84 9.73
C ASP A 46 10.32 4.08 10.57
N ILE A 47 9.35 4.56 11.33
CA ILE A 47 9.50 5.75 12.19
C ILE A 47 9.14 5.43 13.63
N GLU A 48 9.82 6.13 14.55
CA GLU A 48 9.49 6.08 15.96
C GLU A 48 9.12 7.47 16.47
N CYS A 49 8.13 7.53 17.36
CA CYS A 49 7.58 8.75 17.90
C CYS A 49 7.67 8.77 19.43
N GLU A 50 7.82 9.95 20.00
CA GLU A 50 7.64 10.20 21.43
C GLU A 50 6.20 9.87 21.84
N MET A 51 6.01 9.19 22.97
CA MET A 51 4.71 8.76 23.49
C MET A 51 4.37 9.34 24.85
N GLU A 52 5.25 10.15 25.47
CA GLU A 52 5.02 10.77 26.80
C GLU A 52 3.86 11.74 26.79
N SER A 53 3.65 12.46 25.66
CA SER A 53 2.54 13.37 25.47
C SER A 53 1.22 12.69 25.11
N GLY A 54 1.21 11.38 24.97
CA GLY A 54 0.05 10.55 24.62
C GLY A 54 0.29 9.73 23.35
N LEU A 55 -0.71 8.89 23.00
CA LEU A 55 -0.60 8.09 21.78
C LEU A 55 -0.53 9.00 20.55
N PRO A 56 0.43 8.76 19.64
CA PRO A 56 0.58 9.56 18.44
C PRO A 56 -0.67 9.48 17.54
N ASP A 57 -1.15 10.66 17.13
CA ASP A 57 -2.20 10.80 16.11
C ASP A 57 -1.56 11.20 14.78
N PRO A 58 -1.59 10.32 13.76
CA PRO A 58 -0.98 10.61 12.47
C PRO A 58 -1.61 11.77 11.69
N GLU A 59 -2.88 12.12 11.96
CA GLU A 59 -3.57 13.24 11.30
C GLU A 59 -3.11 14.57 11.90
N GLU A 60 -3.05 14.66 13.22
CA GLU A 60 -2.60 15.87 13.94
C GLU A 60 -1.07 15.99 13.95
N ALA A 61 -0.35 14.88 13.99
CA ALA A 61 1.10 14.77 14.00
C ALA A 61 1.76 15.72 15.02
N THR A 62 1.27 15.65 16.27
CA THR A 62 1.75 16.52 17.38
C THR A 62 3.01 15.96 18.04
N ASN A 63 3.13 14.64 18.11
CA ASN A 63 4.25 13.96 18.72
C ASN A 63 5.53 14.12 17.88
N GLU A 64 6.65 14.30 18.58
CA GLU A 64 7.97 14.42 17.95
C GLU A 64 8.42 13.06 17.38
N LEU A 65 9.01 13.09 16.19
CA LEU A 65 9.69 11.91 15.67
C LEU A 65 11.05 11.78 16.37
N THR A 66 11.27 10.62 16.98
CA THR A 66 12.51 10.32 17.70
C THR A 66 13.55 9.61 16.85
N SER A 67 13.08 8.85 15.85
CA SER A 67 13.94 8.18 14.88
C SER A 67 13.23 7.91 13.56
N ILE A 68 14.04 7.84 12.49
CA ILE A 68 13.62 7.38 11.15
C ILE A 68 14.70 6.42 10.65
N ALA A 69 14.34 5.15 10.46
CA ALA A 69 15.21 4.18 9.83
C ALA A 69 14.81 3.97 8.37
N LEU A 70 15.79 3.86 7.47
CA LEU A 70 15.57 3.65 6.04
C LEU A 70 16.59 2.66 5.47
N HIS A 71 16.17 1.93 4.43
CA HIS A 71 17.03 1.05 3.64
C HIS A 71 16.77 1.26 2.14
N ASP A 72 17.84 1.47 1.39
CA ASP A 72 17.84 1.57 -0.07
C ASP A 72 18.15 0.22 -0.71
N SER A 73 17.23 -0.30 -1.50
CA SER A 73 17.40 -1.58 -2.18
C SER A 73 18.50 -1.57 -3.25
N ALA A 74 18.82 -0.42 -3.85
CA ALA A 74 19.77 -0.31 -4.93
C ALA A 74 21.22 -0.39 -4.41
N THR A 75 21.53 0.36 -3.35
CA THR A 75 22.86 0.39 -2.74
C THR A 75 23.03 -0.60 -1.59
N LYS A 76 21.93 -1.16 -1.06
CA LYS A 76 21.87 -1.96 0.18
C LYS A 76 22.31 -1.19 1.42
N GLN A 77 22.35 0.13 1.34
CA GLN A 77 22.70 0.98 2.45
C GLN A 77 21.48 1.26 3.31
N ALA A 78 21.64 1.15 4.63
CA ALA A 78 20.66 1.62 5.60
C ALA A 78 21.16 2.88 6.33
N TRP A 79 20.23 3.71 6.78
CA TRP A 79 20.48 4.86 7.64
C TRP A 79 19.51 4.83 8.81
N VAL A 80 19.96 5.33 9.95
CA VAL A 80 19.11 5.64 11.09
C VAL A 80 19.35 7.10 11.45
N LEU A 81 18.33 7.92 11.25
CA LEU A 81 18.30 9.30 11.71
C LEU A 81 17.70 9.29 13.11
N VAL A 82 18.36 9.88 14.08
CA VAL A 82 17.95 9.80 15.49
C VAL A 82 18.08 11.15 16.18
N MET A 83 17.12 11.47 17.03
CA MET A 83 17.17 12.68 17.85
C MET A 83 18.21 12.54 18.97
N ASP A 84 19.09 13.53 19.06
CA ASP A 84 20.08 13.70 20.15
C ASP A 84 20.11 15.18 20.58
N LYS A 85 19.13 15.58 21.39
CA LYS A 85 19.00 16.97 21.85
C LYS A 85 20.21 17.47 22.64
N ALA A 86 20.89 16.55 23.33
CA ALA A 86 22.11 16.86 24.10
C ALA A 86 23.32 17.11 23.19
N GLY A 87 23.31 16.51 21.99
CA GLY A 87 24.43 16.60 21.04
C GLY A 87 25.66 15.85 21.54
N GLU A 88 25.43 14.73 22.20
CA GLU A 88 26.49 13.86 22.78
C GLU A 88 26.91 12.77 21.79
N MET A 89 26.05 12.44 20.83
CA MET A 89 26.34 11.43 19.81
C MET A 89 27.14 12.02 18.64
N LEU A 90 27.97 11.17 18.07
CA LEU A 90 28.66 11.45 16.80
C LEU A 90 28.07 10.58 15.69
N GLU A 91 28.16 11.09 14.47
CA GLU A 91 27.88 10.28 13.29
C GLU A 91 28.72 8.99 13.33
N LYS A 92 28.07 7.86 13.07
CA LYS A 92 28.70 6.53 13.17
C LYS A 92 28.33 5.69 11.97
N THR A 93 29.33 5.17 11.28
CA THR A 93 29.13 4.16 10.24
C THR A 93 29.43 2.79 10.83
N THR A 94 28.45 1.90 10.77
CA THR A 94 28.57 0.50 11.17
C THR A 94 28.57 -0.38 9.92
N ASP A 95 28.74 -1.67 10.10
CA ASP A 95 28.57 -2.67 9.04
C ASP A 95 27.12 -2.80 8.54
N LYS A 96 26.14 -2.34 9.35
CA LYS A 96 24.70 -2.42 9.05
C LYS A 96 24.12 -1.11 8.55
N ALA A 97 24.48 0.03 9.17
CA ALA A 97 23.84 1.31 8.87
C ALA A 97 24.77 2.50 9.16
N ILE A 98 24.43 3.63 8.56
CA ILE A 98 24.96 4.96 8.92
C ILE A 98 23.98 5.59 9.92
N VAL A 99 24.46 5.89 11.12
CA VAL A 99 23.68 6.55 12.17
C VAL A 99 23.99 8.04 12.14
N LEU A 100 22.94 8.84 12.00
CA LEU A 100 23.01 10.30 11.90
C LEU A 100 22.23 10.92 13.07
N PRO A 101 22.90 11.48 14.10
CA PRO A 101 22.24 12.17 15.20
C PRO A 101 21.89 13.62 14.85
N PHE A 102 20.75 14.10 15.37
CA PHE A 102 20.25 15.47 15.14
C PHE A 102 19.81 16.14 16.45
N ARG A 103 20.14 17.41 16.61
CA ARG A 103 19.70 18.21 17.76
C ARG A 103 18.29 18.76 17.63
N THR A 104 17.83 18.93 16.40
CA THR A 104 16.48 19.42 16.09
C THR A 104 15.77 18.46 15.15
N GLU A 105 14.47 18.35 15.30
CA GLU A 105 13.65 17.50 14.43
C GLU A 105 13.59 18.07 13.00
N GLU A 106 13.60 19.40 12.88
CA GLU A 106 13.63 20.06 11.58
C GLU A 106 14.86 19.65 10.75
N ASP A 107 16.04 19.60 11.35
CA ASP A 107 17.27 19.16 10.67
C ASP A 107 17.20 17.68 10.31
N MET A 108 16.65 16.85 11.19
CA MET A 108 16.44 15.43 10.93
C MET A 108 15.49 15.21 9.75
N LEU A 109 14.36 15.92 9.73
CA LEU A 109 13.39 15.85 8.64
C LEU A 109 13.94 16.40 7.32
N MET A 110 14.71 17.47 7.35
CA MET A 110 15.40 17.98 6.16
C MET A 110 16.37 16.96 5.61
N LYS A 111 17.15 16.31 6.48
CA LYS A 111 18.08 15.24 6.08
C LYS A 111 17.35 14.02 5.51
N TYR A 112 16.22 13.65 6.10
CA TYR A 112 15.36 12.60 5.54
C TYR A 112 14.94 12.94 4.10
N LEU A 113 14.47 14.17 3.85
CA LEU A 113 14.07 14.59 2.50
C LEU A 113 15.24 14.61 1.52
N GLU A 114 16.44 15.01 1.95
CA GLU A 114 17.66 14.93 1.13
C GLU A 114 18.00 13.48 0.75
N LEU A 115 17.95 12.57 1.72
CA LEU A 115 18.19 11.14 1.47
C LEU A 115 17.13 10.55 0.56
N TYR A 116 15.86 10.89 0.79
CA TYR A 116 14.74 10.45 -0.05
C TYR A 116 14.92 10.88 -1.51
N GLU A 117 15.28 12.14 -1.75
CA GLU A 117 15.55 12.65 -3.10
C GLU A 117 16.82 12.02 -3.72
N MET A 118 17.88 11.79 -2.92
CA MET A 118 19.10 11.12 -3.37
C MET A 118 18.83 9.68 -3.79
N ILE A 119 18.06 8.94 -3.00
CA ILE A 119 17.66 7.55 -3.29
C ILE A 119 16.72 7.52 -4.50
N ASN A 120 15.86 8.54 -4.64
CA ASN A 120 14.87 8.66 -5.71
C ASN A 120 14.05 7.38 -5.88
N PRO A 121 13.32 6.94 -4.85
CA PRO A 121 12.61 5.67 -4.86
C PRO A 121 11.47 5.68 -5.88
N THR A 122 11.27 4.56 -6.54
CA THR A 122 10.07 4.30 -7.35
C THR A 122 8.99 3.56 -6.57
N ILE A 123 9.41 2.83 -5.53
CA ILE A 123 8.53 2.11 -4.60
C ILE A 123 8.98 2.45 -3.17
N VAL A 124 8.01 2.74 -2.32
CA VAL A 124 8.21 2.93 -0.88
C VAL A 124 7.40 1.88 -0.14
N THR A 125 8.01 1.25 0.85
CA THR A 125 7.38 0.20 1.65
C THR A 125 7.79 0.27 3.11
N GLY A 126 7.08 -0.46 3.95
CA GLY A 126 7.28 -0.65 5.38
C GLY A 126 6.10 -1.39 5.96
N TRP A 127 6.07 -1.61 7.26
CA TRP A 127 5.01 -2.37 7.91
C TRP A 127 3.91 -1.46 8.44
N ASN A 128 2.70 -1.55 7.88
CA ASN A 128 1.53 -0.73 8.25
C ASN A 128 1.68 0.78 7.95
N ILE A 129 2.51 1.12 6.98
CA ILE A 129 2.86 2.52 6.66
C ILE A 129 1.68 3.35 6.16
N ASP A 130 0.68 2.74 5.54
CA ASP A 130 -0.49 3.45 5.03
C ASP A 130 -1.31 4.11 6.17
N TYR A 131 -1.33 3.50 7.35
CA TYR A 131 -2.16 3.93 8.47
C TYR A 131 -1.42 4.76 9.50
N PHE A 132 -0.11 4.63 9.62
CA PHE A 132 0.67 5.31 10.66
C PHE A 132 1.84 6.10 10.08
N ASP A 133 2.87 5.43 9.57
CA ASP A 133 4.16 6.07 9.26
C ASP A 133 4.03 7.15 8.18
N THR A 134 3.37 6.84 7.06
CA THR A 134 3.24 7.79 5.95
C THR A 134 2.41 9.02 6.33
N PRO A 135 1.21 8.90 6.94
CA PRO A 135 0.46 10.08 7.37
C PRO A 135 1.17 10.87 8.48
N MET A 136 1.78 10.18 9.45
CA MET A 136 2.54 10.83 10.52
C MET A 136 3.71 11.64 9.94
N LEU A 137 4.54 11.04 9.12
CA LEU A 137 5.71 11.67 8.51
C LEU A 137 5.32 12.85 7.61
N TYR A 138 4.34 12.66 6.72
CA TYR A 138 3.86 13.74 5.85
C TYR A 138 3.32 14.94 6.64
N ASN A 139 2.44 14.68 7.61
CA ASN A 139 1.81 15.73 8.40
C ASN A 139 2.82 16.41 9.35
N ARG A 140 3.81 15.65 9.86
CA ARG A 140 4.87 16.22 10.69
C ARG A 140 5.79 17.13 9.89
N ILE A 141 6.24 16.70 8.71
CA ILE A 141 7.01 17.56 7.80
C ILE A 141 6.20 18.82 7.43
N LYS A 142 4.93 18.64 7.09
CA LYS A 142 4.04 19.76 6.77
C LYS A 142 3.89 20.74 7.92
N ARG A 143 3.82 20.25 9.16
CA ARG A 143 3.65 21.05 10.39
C ARG A 143 4.90 21.87 10.70
N LEU A 144 6.08 21.27 10.62
CA LEU A 144 7.34 21.91 11.00
C LEU A 144 8.00 22.67 9.85
N LEU A 145 8.04 22.11 8.67
CA LEU A 145 8.75 22.65 7.51
C LEU A 145 7.83 23.28 6.46
N GLY A 146 6.53 23.01 6.55
CA GLY A 146 5.54 23.53 5.62
C GLY A 146 5.22 22.56 4.45
N LYS A 147 4.08 22.82 3.79
CA LYS A 147 3.53 21.95 2.74
C LYS A 147 4.48 21.73 1.56
N GLN A 148 5.29 22.75 1.22
CA GLN A 148 6.22 22.64 0.10
C GLN A 148 7.26 21.54 0.35
N HIS A 149 7.79 21.44 1.57
CA HIS A 149 8.72 20.40 1.96
C HIS A 149 8.04 19.03 2.04
N ALA A 150 6.83 18.92 2.58
CA ALA A 150 6.09 17.65 2.60
C ALA A 150 5.81 17.14 1.18
N ASN A 151 5.57 18.02 0.23
CA ASN A 151 5.33 17.63 -1.15
C ASN A 151 6.60 17.12 -1.89
N ARG A 152 7.80 17.26 -1.34
CA ARG A 152 9.05 16.67 -1.87
C ARG A 152 9.05 15.14 -1.81
N LEU A 153 8.11 14.53 -1.06
CA LEU A 153 7.87 13.07 -1.10
C LEU A 153 7.28 12.61 -2.44
N SER A 154 6.88 13.53 -3.31
CA SER A 154 6.49 13.28 -4.69
C SER A 154 7.49 13.93 -5.64
N PRO A 155 8.06 13.21 -6.63
CA PRO A 155 8.99 13.78 -7.60
C PRO A 155 8.38 14.87 -8.48
N ILE A 156 7.03 14.98 -8.51
CA ILE A 156 6.30 16.03 -9.21
C ILE A 156 5.63 17.03 -8.25
N GLY A 157 5.89 16.93 -6.95
CA GLY A 157 5.39 17.85 -5.94
C GLY A 157 3.89 17.72 -5.60
N GLU A 158 3.26 16.60 -5.95
CA GLU A 158 1.84 16.37 -5.72
C GLU A 158 1.61 15.22 -4.72
N CYS A 159 1.18 15.59 -3.51
CA CYS A 159 0.77 14.66 -2.46
C CYS A 159 -0.66 14.97 -2.02
N PHE A 160 -1.49 13.95 -1.88
CA PHE A 160 -2.87 14.12 -1.46
C PHE A 160 -3.38 12.94 -0.63
N TRP A 161 -4.27 13.25 0.31
CA TRP A 161 -5.02 12.25 1.06
C TRP A 161 -6.24 11.78 0.26
N SER A 162 -6.44 10.47 0.16
CA SER A 162 -7.64 9.89 -0.44
C SER A 162 -8.62 9.44 0.65
N PRO A 163 -9.74 10.14 0.87
CA PRO A 163 -10.75 9.74 1.86
C PRO A 163 -11.38 8.38 1.56
N TYR A 164 -11.47 8.04 0.28
CA TYR A 164 -12.03 6.77 -0.17
C TYR A 164 -11.11 5.59 0.14
N ARG A 165 -9.79 5.75 -0.14
CA ARG A 165 -8.77 4.71 0.10
C ARG A 165 -8.16 4.80 1.50
N LYS A 166 -8.46 5.86 2.25
CA LYS A 166 -7.92 6.15 3.59
C LYS A 166 -6.41 6.07 3.66
N ARG A 167 -5.73 6.63 2.67
CA ARG A 167 -4.27 6.71 2.62
C ARG A 167 -3.78 7.90 1.82
N PHE A 168 -2.52 8.26 1.99
CA PHE A 168 -1.83 9.24 1.17
C PHE A 168 -1.40 8.64 -0.18
N PHE A 169 -1.40 9.52 -1.18
CA PHE A 169 -0.82 9.27 -2.50
C PHE A 169 0.27 10.30 -2.75
N MET A 170 1.46 9.80 -3.09
CA MET A 170 2.61 10.59 -3.53
C MET A 170 2.75 10.36 -5.04
N ALA A 171 2.25 11.30 -5.85
CA ALA A 171 2.24 11.11 -7.30
C ALA A 171 3.65 10.88 -7.86
N GLY A 172 3.81 9.83 -8.65
CA GLY A 172 5.10 9.41 -9.22
C GLY A 172 5.88 8.38 -8.40
N VAL A 173 5.40 7.99 -7.22
CA VAL A 173 5.99 6.94 -6.38
C VAL A 173 4.90 5.99 -5.91
N SER A 174 5.16 4.69 -5.96
CA SER A 174 4.22 3.67 -5.48
C SER A 174 4.47 3.33 -4.02
N TYR A 175 3.53 3.68 -3.15
CA TYR A 175 3.55 3.30 -1.73
C TYR A 175 2.83 1.97 -1.55
N LEU A 176 3.58 0.93 -1.20
CA LEU A 176 3.09 -0.44 -1.04
C LEU A 176 3.29 -0.90 0.40
N ASP A 177 2.24 -0.81 1.21
CA ASP A 177 2.25 -1.28 2.60
C ASP A 177 2.49 -2.79 2.65
N TYR A 178 3.58 -3.22 3.28
CA TYR A 178 3.97 -4.64 3.29
C TYR A 178 3.00 -5.51 4.11
N MET A 179 2.36 -4.96 5.15
CA MET A 179 1.30 -5.67 5.87
C MET A 179 0.09 -5.91 4.96
N ALA A 180 -0.26 -4.94 4.11
CA ALA A 180 -1.34 -5.11 3.13
C ALA A 180 -0.99 -6.13 2.05
N LEU A 181 0.26 -6.14 1.56
CA LEU A 181 0.77 -7.17 0.66
C LEU A 181 0.68 -8.55 1.31
N TYR A 182 1.16 -8.67 2.55
CA TYR A 182 1.13 -9.93 3.28
C TYR A 182 -0.30 -10.45 3.45
N LYS A 183 -1.25 -9.60 3.85
CA LYS A 183 -2.66 -9.97 3.98
C LYS A 183 -3.30 -10.38 2.66
N ASN A 184 -2.91 -9.74 1.56
CA ASN A 184 -3.50 -10.00 0.25
C ASN A 184 -2.99 -11.30 -0.40
N PHE A 185 -1.73 -11.65 -0.16
CA PHE A 185 -1.09 -12.81 -0.81
C PHE A 185 -0.97 -14.04 0.10
N THR A 186 -1.32 -13.94 1.39
CA THR A 186 -1.44 -15.10 2.27
C THR A 186 -2.89 -15.51 2.43
N TYR A 187 -3.20 -16.78 2.15
CA TYR A 187 -4.57 -17.29 2.16
C TYR A 187 -5.07 -17.72 3.54
N SER A 188 -4.24 -17.67 4.56
CA SER A 188 -4.61 -18.06 5.92
C SER A 188 -4.87 -16.83 6.78
N GLU A 189 -6.03 -16.76 7.42
CA GLU A 189 -6.27 -15.80 8.48
C GLU A 189 -5.36 -16.11 9.67
N LEU A 190 -4.76 -15.08 10.23
CA LEU A 190 -3.87 -15.18 11.39
C LEU A 190 -4.45 -14.43 12.58
N ASP A 191 -4.16 -14.91 13.78
CA ASP A 191 -4.60 -14.28 15.02
C ASP A 191 -4.00 -12.87 15.22
N SER A 192 -2.83 -12.63 14.63
CA SER A 192 -2.12 -11.34 14.72
C SER A 192 -1.33 -11.03 13.45
N TYR A 193 -1.41 -9.77 13.02
CA TYR A 193 -0.60 -9.20 11.93
C TYR A 193 0.44 -8.20 12.47
N ARG A 194 0.85 -8.31 13.73
CA ARG A 194 1.94 -7.52 14.26
C ARG A 194 3.26 -7.96 13.61
N LEU A 195 4.13 -6.99 13.33
CA LEU A 195 5.43 -7.25 12.68
C LEU A 195 6.19 -8.40 13.35
N ASP A 196 6.28 -8.37 14.68
CA ASP A 196 6.96 -9.42 15.45
C ASP A 196 6.34 -10.81 15.24
N SER A 197 5.01 -10.93 15.29
CA SER A 197 4.32 -12.21 15.12
C SER A 197 4.56 -12.81 13.72
N ILE A 198 4.57 -11.95 12.71
CA ILE A 198 4.83 -12.37 11.33
C ILE A 198 6.31 -12.71 11.14
N ALA A 199 7.22 -11.93 11.75
CA ALA A 199 8.66 -12.19 11.69
C ALA A 199 9.03 -13.53 12.33
N GLN A 200 8.47 -13.84 13.49
CA GLN A 200 8.66 -15.16 14.12
C GLN A 200 8.16 -16.29 13.21
N LYS A 201 6.99 -16.12 12.59
CA LYS A 201 6.41 -17.13 11.70
C LYS A 201 7.25 -17.32 10.43
N GLU A 202 7.59 -16.22 9.77
CA GLU A 202 8.19 -16.29 8.44
C GLU A 202 9.72 -16.41 8.48
N LEU A 203 10.38 -15.74 9.42
CA LEU A 203 11.84 -15.67 9.46
C LEU A 203 12.44 -16.48 10.62
N GLY A 204 11.63 -16.90 11.59
CA GLY A 204 12.12 -17.57 12.80
C GLY A 204 12.87 -16.62 13.76
N ARG A 205 12.77 -15.31 13.55
CA ARG A 205 13.31 -14.26 14.40
C ARG A 205 12.28 -13.14 14.54
N GLY A 206 12.36 -12.34 15.58
CA GLY A 206 11.44 -11.25 15.84
C GLY A 206 12.15 -9.94 16.09
N LYS A 207 11.40 -8.99 16.64
CA LYS A 207 11.89 -7.69 17.09
C LYS A 207 12.86 -7.85 18.26
N ILE A 208 13.60 -6.78 18.54
CA ILE A 208 14.45 -6.72 19.72
C ILE A 208 13.57 -6.61 20.98
N GLU A 209 13.76 -7.49 21.93
CA GLU A 209 13.09 -7.40 23.24
C GLU A 209 13.72 -6.31 24.10
N TYR A 210 12.88 -5.49 24.73
CA TYR A 210 13.31 -4.48 25.70
C TYR A 210 12.34 -4.41 26.88
N GLU A 211 12.80 -3.88 27.99
CA GLU A 211 11.98 -3.69 29.19
C GLU A 211 11.39 -2.27 29.22
N GLY A 212 10.15 -2.15 29.69
CA GLY A 212 9.47 -0.87 29.84
C GLY A 212 8.74 -0.41 28.55
N ASN A 213 8.85 0.85 28.26
CA ASN A 213 8.29 1.47 27.04
C ASN A 213 9.41 2.02 26.14
N LEU A 214 9.05 2.40 24.92
CA LEU A 214 10.02 2.85 23.91
C LEU A 214 10.70 4.18 24.30
N ASP A 215 9.97 5.09 24.99
CA ASP A 215 10.54 6.36 25.47
C ASP A 215 11.61 6.14 26.54
N LEU A 216 11.44 5.13 27.41
CA LEU A 216 12.47 4.74 28.35
C LEU A 216 13.68 4.13 27.63
N LEU A 217 13.46 3.27 26.65
CA LEU A 217 14.55 2.73 25.85
C LEU A 217 15.33 3.84 25.14
N PHE A 218 14.65 4.82 24.57
CA PHE A 218 15.27 5.97 23.92
C PHE A 218 16.14 6.79 24.87
N LYS A 219 15.72 6.94 26.16
CA LYS A 219 16.46 7.71 27.16
C LYS A 219 17.59 6.93 27.82
N ASP A 220 17.37 5.65 28.09
CA ASP A 220 18.27 4.83 28.91
C ASP A 220 19.30 4.07 28.08
N ASP A 221 18.95 3.66 26.85
CA ASP A 221 19.80 2.87 25.96
C ASP A 221 19.56 3.22 24.48
N ILE A 222 20.09 4.35 24.08
CA ILE A 222 19.90 4.88 22.72
C ILE A 222 20.51 3.97 21.64
N GLU A 223 21.58 3.25 21.94
CA GLU A 223 22.20 2.30 20.99
C GLU A 223 21.24 1.14 20.69
N LYS A 224 20.60 0.60 21.73
CA LYS A 224 19.60 -0.45 21.57
C LYS A 224 18.31 0.07 20.89
N PHE A 225 17.94 1.32 21.16
CA PHE A 225 16.82 1.98 20.48
C PHE A 225 17.07 2.12 18.97
N ILE A 226 18.28 2.53 18.58
CA ILE A 226 18.70 2.63 17.18
C ILE A 226 18.66 1.25 16.52
N GLU A 227 19.19 0.22 17.21
CA GLU A 227 19.16 -1.14 16.71
C GLU A 227 17.70 -1.65 16.56
N TYR A 228 16.81 -1.32 17.50
CA TYR A 228 15.40 -1.67 17.45
C TYR A 228 14.74 -1.13 16.18
N ASN A 229 14.84 0.18 15.91
CA ASN A 229 14.24 0.80 14.74
C ASN A 229 14.85 0.26 13.42
N LEU A 230 16.17 0.00 13.40
CA LEU A 230 16.84 -0.61 12.26
C LEU A 230 16.33 -2.03 11.97
N VAL A 231 16.14 -2.85 13.02
CA VAL A 231 15.64 -4.22 12.89
C VAL A 231 14.24 -4.25 12.32
N ASP A 232 13.38 -3.30 12.66
CA ASP A 232 12.02 -3.22 12.08
C ASP A 232 12.07 -3.03 10.56
N VAL A 233 12.98 -2.24 10.05
CA VAL A 233 13.25 -2.11 8.60
C VAL A 233 13.87 -3.38 8.03
N GLU A 234 14.88 -3.97 8.68
CA GLU A 234 15.53 -5.21 8.23
C GLU A 234 14.54 -6.37 8.10
N LEU A 235 13.57 -6.48 9.02
CA LEU A 235 12.55 -7.53 8.96
C LEU A 235 11.70 -7.42 7.68
N VAL A 236 11.32 -6.21 7.28
CA VAL A 236 10.55 -6.00 6.04
C VAL A 236 11.39 -6.29 4.79
N VAL A 237 12.67 -5.91 4.80
CA VAL A 237 13.63 -6.26 3.73
C VAL A 237 13.77 -7.77 3.60
N ASP A 238 13.88 -8.49 4.71
CA ASP A 238 13.99 -9.95 4.72
C ASP A 238 12.68 -10.63 4.29
N PHE A 239 11.53 -10.05 4.63
CA PHE A 239 10.25 -10.54 4.09
C PHE A 239 10.24 -10.47 2.57
N GLU A 240 10.63 -9.33 1.98
CA GLU A 240 10.64 -9.21 0.53
C GLU A 240 11.67 -10.16 -0.12
N ALA A 241 12.84 -10.33 0.50
CA ALA A 241 13.84 -11.28 0.01
C ALA A 241 13.31 -12.73 0.01
N LYS A 242 12.45 -13.10 0.97
CA LYS A 242 11.87 -14.44 1.09
C LYS A 242 10.58 -14.60 0.30
N LEU A 243 9.65 -13.66 0.40
CA LEU A 243 8.25 -13.81 -0.03
C LEU A 243 7.99 -13.20 -1.41
N GLN A 244 8.78 -12.20 -1.82
CA GLN A 244 8.69 -11.52 -3.13
C GLN A 244 7.27 -10.97 -3.42
N PHE A 245 6.62 -10.40 -2.41
CA PHE A 245 5.25 -9.91 -2.55
C PHE A 245 5.17 -8.59 -3.31
N ILE A 246 6.20 -7.73 -3.24
CA ILE A 246 6.29 -6.53 -4.08
C ILE A 246 6.41 -6.94 -5.55
N ASP A 247 7.26 -7.91 -5.86
CA ASP A 247 7.41 -8.41 -7.23
C ASP A 247 6.13 -9.09 -7.72
N THR A 248 5.43 -9.84 -6.86
CA THR A 248 4.13 -10.44 -7.17
C THR A 248 3.08 -9.37 -7.48
N ALA A 249 2.98 -8.33 -6.65
CA ALA A 249 2.04 -7.22 -6.86
C ALA A 249 2.33 -6.49 -8.17
N ARG A 250 3.62 -6.21 -8.44
CA ARG A 250 4.07 -5.61 -9.70
C ARG A 250 3.68 -6.44 -10.91
N GLY A 251 3.93 -7.76 -10.85
CA GLY A 251 3.57 -8.68 -11.93
C GLY A 251 2.07 -8.67 -12.25
N ILE A 252 1.23 -8.72 -11.21
CA ILE A 252 -0.23 -8.67 -11.36
C ILE A 252 -0.67 -7.32 -11.95
N CYS A 253 -0.18 -6.21 -11.40
CA CYS A 253 -0.54 -4.87 -11.88
C CYS A 253 0.01 -4.59 -13.28
N HIS A 254 1.19 -5.10 -13.62
CA HIS A 254 1.74 -5.01 -14.96
C HIS A 254 0.84 -5.75 -15.98
N ALA A 255 0.46 -6.99 -15.70
CA ALA A 255 -0.47 -7.76 -16.54
C ALA A 255 -1.85 -7.09 -16.64
N GLY A 256 -2.28 -6.40 -15.57
CA GLY A 256 -3.53 -5.66 -15.50
C GLY A 256 -3.46 -4.25 -16.07
N HIS A 257 -2.29 -3.73 -16.43
CA HIS A 257 -2.08 -2.35 -16.89
C HIS A 257 -2.67 -1.30 -15.92
N VAL A 258 -2.41 -1.47 -14.63
CA VAL A 258 -2.85 -0.57 -13.56
C VAL A 258 -1.68 -0.14 -12.68
N PRO A 259 -1.79 0.99 -11.94
CA PRO A 259 -0.80 1.37 -10.93
C PRO A 259 -0.58 0.27 -9.89
N TYR A 260 0.64 0.16 -9.37
CA TYR A 260 1.00 -0.90 -8.40
C TYR A 260 0.17 -0.84 -7.12
N GLU A 261 -0.27 0.32 -6.69
CA GLU A 261 -1.14 0.50 -5.53
C GLU A 261 -2.53 -0.12 -5.71
N ASP A 262 -2.90 -0.48 -6.92
CA ASP A 262 -4.18 -1.13 -7.21
C ASP A 262 -4.15 -2.66 -7.02
N PHE A 263 -3.02 -3.24 -6.58
CA PHE A 263 -2.87 -4.68 -6.33
C PHE A 263 -3.93 -5.27 -5.39
N VAL A 264 -4.42 -4.48 -4.43
CA VAL A 264 -5.47 -4.89 -3.49
C VAL A 264 -6.87 -4.95 -4.11
N TYR A 265 -7.04 -4.42 -5.32
CA TYR A 265 -8.34 -4.32 -5.98
C TYR A 265 -8.40 -5.20 -7.22
N SER A 266 -8.81 -6.47 -7.05
CA SER A 266 -8.93 -7.42 -8.17
C SER A 266 -9.76 -6.89 -9.33
N SER A 267 -10.83 -6.14 -9.06
CA SER A 267 -11.65 -5.52 -10.10
C SER A 267 -10.88 -4.52 -10.97
N LYS A 268 -9.83 -3.88 -10.44
CA LYS A 268 -9.03 -2.88 -11.16
C LYS A 268 -8.10 -3.53 -12.18
N TYR A 269 -7.29 -4.48 -11.74
CA TYR A 269 -6.36 -5.14 -12.68
C TYR A 269 -7.10 -6.05 -13.67
N LEU A 270 -8.26 -6.61 -13.31
CA LEU A 270 -9.11 -7.32 -14.26
C LEU A 270 -9.73 -6.37 -15.29
N GLU A 271 -10.18 -5.17 -14.86
CA GLU A 271 -10.68 -4.14 -15.76
C GLU A 271 -9.61 -3.69 -16.76
N GLY A 272 -8.38 -3.41 -16.28
CA GLY A 272 -7.28 -3.00 -17.16
C GLY A 272 -6.89 -4.10 -18.16
N ALA A 273 -6.80 -5.36 -17.71
CA ALA A 273 -6.56 -6.51 -18.59
C ALA A 273 -7.66 -6.66 -19.65
N LEU A 274 -8.94 -6.46 -19.26
CA LEU A 274 -10.06 -6.49 -20.18
C LEU A 274 -9.98 -5.36 -21.22
N LEU A 275 -9.63 -4.14 -20.79
CA LEU A 275 -9.44 -2.99 -21.69
C LEU A 275 -8.33 -3.26 -22.72
N CYS A 276 -7.20 -3.89 -22.30
CA CYS A 276 -6.16 -4.31 -23.24
C CYS A 276 -6.66 -5.35 -24.25
N TYR A 277 -7.40 -6.35 -23.77
CA TYR A 277 -8.02 -7.34 -24.65
C TYR A 277 -8.96 -6.73 -25.67
N LEU A 278 -9.85 -5.83 -25.24
CA LEU A 278 -10.80 -5.13 -26.10
C LEU A 278 -10.08 -4.24 -27.12
N LYS A 279 -9.05 -3.52 -26.67
CA LYS A 279 -8.24 -2.67 -27.55
C LYS A 279 -7.55 -3.48 -28.66
N ARG A 280 -6.96 -4.64 -28.34
CA ARG A 280 -6.38 -5.57 -29.34
C ARG A 280 -7.42 -6.06 -30.34
N LYS A 281 -8.68 -6.09 -29.96
CA LYS A 281 -9.81 -6.45 -30.83
C LYS A 281 -10.45 -5.24 -31.56
N SER A 282 -9.93 -4.04 -31.35
CA SER A 282 -10.52 -2.78 -31.83
C SER A 282 -11.97 -2.56 -31.36
N ILE A 283 -12.26 -3.00 -30.16
CA ILE A 283 -13.57 -2.86 -29.50
C ILE A 283 -13.42 -1.82 -28.40
N VAL A 284 -14.38 -0.90 -28.33
CA VAL A 284 -14.47 0.12 -27.28
C VAL A 284 -15.56 -0.26 -26.31
N ALA A 285 -15.23 -0.25 -25.00
CA ALA A 285 -16.18 -0.59 -23.96
C ALA A 285 -17.19 0.55 -23.72
N PRO A 286 -18.44 0.25 -23.36
CA PRO A 286 -19.37 1.27 -22.87
C PRO A 286 -18.91 1.79 -21.53
N ASN A 287 -19.35 2.99 -21.17
CA ASN A 287 -19.18 3.50 -19.81
C ASN A 287 -19.88 2.59 -18.80
N LYS A 288 -19.36 2.51 -17.58
CA LYS A 288 -20.04 1.84 -16.47
C LYS A 288 -21.40 2.52 -16.25
N PRO A 289 -22.46 1.76 -15.93
CA PRO A 289 -23.74 2.34 -15.58
C PRO A 289 -23.56 3.38 -14.46
N ALA A 290 -24.26 4.49 -14.58
CA ALA A 290 -24.24 5.58 -13.62
C ALA A 290 -24.42 5.07 -12.18
N ASP A 291 -23.86 5.80 -11.25
CA ASP A 291 -23.52 5.48 -9.87
C ASP A 291 -24.35 4.33 -9.25
N ARG A 292 -23.66 3.40 -8.61
CA ARG A 292 -24.24 2.27 -7.84
C ARG A 292 -25.36 2.71 -6.89
N ARG A 293 -25.35 3.98 -6.42
CA ARG A 293 -26.41 4.58 -5.61
C ARG A 293 -27.68 4.82 -6.42
N GLU A 294 -27.58 5.46 -7.58
CA GLU A 294 -28.72 5.69 -8.49
C GLU A 294 -29.33 4.37 -8.94
N ARG A 295 -28.47 3.39 -9.26
CA ARG A 295 -28.92 2.04 -9.61
C ARG A 295 -29.60 1.33 -8.41
N MET A 296 -29.08 1.50 -7.18
CA MET A 296 -29.69 0.94 -5.98
C MET A 296 -30.98 1.67 -5.61
N GLU A 297 -31.10 2.96 -5.90
CA GLU A 297 -32.34 3.73 -5.70
C GLU A 297 -33.38 3.36 -6.76
N ALA A 298 -33.00 3.25 -8.03
CA ALA A 298 -33.85 2.77 -9.10
C ALA A 298 -34.33 1.31 -8.86
N LEU A 299 -33.47 0.45 -8.31
CA LEU A 299 -33.84 -0.92 -7.89
C LEU A 299 -34.74 -0.93 -6.64
N LYS A 300 -34.67 0.09 -5.78
CA LYS A 300 -35.60 0.25 -4.64
C LYS A 300 -36.97 0.75 -5.06
N GLU A 301 -37.01 1.62 -6.08
CA GLU A 301 -38.27 2.13 -6.66
C GLU A 301 -38.98 1.07 -7.51
N ASN A 302 -38.22 0.26 -8.26
CA ASN A 302 -38.75 -0.88 -9.02
C ASN A 302 -38.83 -2.13 -8.11
N LYS A 303 -39.85 -2.22 -7.31
CA LYS A 303 -40.14 -3.36 -6.42
C LYS A 303 -40.35 -4.70 -7.14
N GLN A 304 -40.20 -4.80 -8.45
CA GLN A 304 -40.64 -5.95 -9.24
C GLN A 304 -39.61 -7.00 -9.62
N GLU A 305 -38.30 -6.78 -9.41
CA GLU A 305 -37.31 -7.82 -9.73
C GLU A 305 -36.25 -8.00 -8.67
N LYS A 306 -36.65 -8.55 -7.51
CA LYS A 306 -35.69 -9.24 -6.66
C LYS A 306 -35.41 -10.58 -7.31
N PHE A 307 -34.22 -10.74 -7.91
CA PHE A 307 -33.72 -12.07 -8.24
C PHE A 307 -33.75 -12.94 -6.98
N ILE A 308 -34.41 -14.09 -7.09
CA ILE A 308 -34.38 -15.08 -6.01
C ILE A 308 -32.94 -15.53 -5.88
N GLY A 309 -32.34 -15.33 -4.71
CA GLY A 309 -30.99 -15.81 -4.42
C GLY A 309 -30.87 -17.33 -4.49
N ALA A 310 -29.65 -17.85 -4.34
CA ALA A 310 -29.41 -19.28 -4.29
C ALA A 310 -30.25 -19.97 -3.21
N TYR A 311 -30.68 -21.18 -3.47
CA TYR A 311 -31.37 -21.99 -2.46
C TYR A 311 -30.42 -22.31 -1.30
N VAL A 312 -30.79 -21.89 -0.11
CA VAL A 312 -30.09 -22.21 1.13
C VAL A 312 -31.01 -23.05 2.00
N LYS A 313 -30.66 -24.30 2.20
CA LYS A 313 -31.38 -25.20 3.09
C LYS A 313 -31.08 -24.82 4.55
N ALA A 314 -32.14 -24.64 5.36
CA ALA A 314 -31.93 -24.42 6.77
C ALA A 314 -31.25 -25.64 7.42
N PRO A 315 -30.22 -25.43 8.28
CA PRO A 315 -29.57 -26.53 8.96
C PRO A 315 -30.54 -27.25 9.91
N ILE A 316 -30.43 -28.56 9.94
CA ILE A 316 -31.11 -29.36 10.95
C ILE A 316 -30.19 -29.40 12.17
N VAL A 317 -30.58 -28.73 13.25
CA VAL A 317 -29.73 -28.62 14.45
C VAL A 317 -29.66 -29.99 15.12
N GLY A 318 -28.44 -30.46 15.40
CA GLY A 318 -28.23 -31.74 16.04
C GLY A 318 -26.71 -32.08 16.11
N LYS A 319 -26.42 -33.17 16.84
CA LYS A 319 -25.09 -33.78 16.83
C LYS A 319 -25.11 -34.93 15.82
N TYR A 320 -24.21 -34.89 14.87
CA TYR A 320 -24.10 -35.88 13.80
C TYR A 320 -22.74 -36.56 13.86
N ASP A 321 -22.71 -37.87 13.69
CA ASP A 321 -21.51 -38.67 13.50
C ASP A 321 -21.33 -38.86 11.99
N TRP A 322 -20.07 -38.86 11.53
CA TRP A 322 -19.72 -39.09 10.13
C TRP A 322 -20.27 -38.02 9.18
N ILE A 323 -19.86 -36.78 9.40
CA ILE A 323 -20.19 -35.67 8.47
C ILE A 323 -19.28 -35.78 7.25
N TYR A 324 -19.90 -35.68 6.07
CA TYR A 324 -19.23 -35.63 4.79
C TYR A 324 -19.52 -34.29 4.13
N ASP A 325 -18.48 -33.50 3.92
CA ASP A 325 -18.56 -32.17 3.30
C ASP A 325 -17.97 -32.20 1.92
N LEU A 326 -18.69 -31.69 0.92
CA LEU A 326 -18.27 -31.60 -0.48
C LEU A 326 -18.39 -30.16 -0.94
N ASP A 327 -17.28 -29.59 -1.34
CA ASP A 327 -17.23 -28.30 -2.02
C ASP A 327 -16.90 -28.47 -3.50
N LEU A 328 -17.63 -27.76 -4.36
CA LEU A 328 -17.38 -27.73 -5.79
C LEU A 328 -16.44 -26.57 -6.13
N THR A 329 -15.22 -26.88 -6.48
CA THR A 329 -14.20 -25.91 -6.85
C THR A 329 -14.70 -24.95 -7.92
N SER A 330 -14.71 -23.64 -7.58
CA SER A 330 -15.12 -22.58 -8.52
C SER A 330 -16.48 -22.84 -9.19
N LEU A 331 -17.50 -23.25 -8.42
CA LEU A 331 -18.80 -23.67 -8.93
C LEU A 331 -19.39 -22.70 -9.96
N TYR A 332 -19.49 -21.40 -9.63
CA TYR A 332 -20.07 -20.41 -10.55
C TYR A 332 -19.27 -20.26 -11.85
N PRO A 333 -17.94 -20.04 -11.82
CA PRO A 333 -17.12 -19.99 -13.04
C PRO A 333 -17.25 -21.27 -13.88
N SER A 334 -17.25 -22.45 -13.23
CA SER A 334 -17.37 -23.73 -13.92
C SER A 334 -18.72 -23.88 -14.63
N ILE A 335 -19.82 -23.45 -14.02
CA ILE A 335 -21.14 -23.47 -14.64
C ILE A 335 -21.20 -22.49 -15.80
N ILE A 336 -20.72 -21.26 -15.63
CA ILE A 336 -20.69 -20.24 -16.68
C ILE A 336 -19.94 -20.77 -17.92
N MET A 337 -18.77 -21.36 -17.71
CA MET A 337 -17.98 -21.96 -18.81
C MET A 337 -18.69 -23.17 -19.45
N THR A 338 -19.27 -24.06 -18.63
CA THR A 338 -19.87 -25.32 -19.13
C THR A 338 -21.09 -25.09 -19.99
N ILE A 339 -21.94 -24.14 -19.63
CA ILE A 339 -23.17 -23.85 -20.37
C ILE A 339 -23.10 -22.54 -21.16
N ASN A 340 -21.88 -21.98 -21.28
CA ASN A 340 -21.58 -20.80 -22.11
C ASN A 340 -22.50 -19.61 -21.83
N ILE A 341 -22.67 -19.27 -20.52
CA ILE A 341 -23.51 -18.13 -20.12
C ILE A 341 -22.78 -16.83 -20.42
N SER A 342 -23.33 -16.01 -21.29
CA SER A 342 -22.88 -14.63 -21.51
C SER A 342 -24.08 -13.72 -21.82
N PRO A 343 -23.92 -12.39 -21.85
CA PRO A 343 -24.98 -11.49 -22.29
C PRO A 343 -25.46 -11.73 -23.72
N GLU A 344 -24.64 -12.38 -24.55
CA GLU A 344 -24.95 -12.69 -25.94
C GLU A 344 -25.54 -14.10 -26.14
N THR A 345 -25.43 -14.99 -25.17
CA THR A 345 -25.94 -16.37 -25.21
C THR A 345 -26.97 -16.62 -24.14
#